data_0dcfef5b71d3df5d56fdd9d6b3d99071
#
_entry.id   0dcfef5b71d3df5d56fdd9d6b3d99071
#
_cell.length_a   1.000
_cell.length_b   1.000
_cell.length_c   1.000
_cell.angle_alpha   90.00
_cell.angle_beta   90.00
_cell.angle_gamma   90.00
#
_symmetry.space_group_name_H-M   'P 1'
#
loop_
_entity.id
_entity.type
_entity.pdbx_description
1 polymer ?
#
loop_
_entity_poly.entity_id
_entity_poly.type
_entity_poly.pdbx_seq_one_letter_code
_entity_poly.pdbx_strand_id
1 'polypeptide(L)'
;MTIISPTSTSSFYSTAADQLAALQQEANAVSTSISSGSQFTSAAQNPAAAAQMRMLQLQDSQATVDTASANKASANLQLADSVMSQMINDINQARTLTNQAATGTVSDKERASIGTQLSQIQTDLVNLANSRDSNGNALFGGGVKGNAYTQNANGTVSYVGDPTSQTLPIGGGQSVASSLTGPEVLNITDAGGNATNVIDALGALATALKAGGSQAQTAAQAGLTTLANGLDAATTAQTVIGSREAWIALTTQNQTAQSTARATEESQVGDTDVSKAAIRLQQLTTALQASQSVFVRLSGLSLFNVIGN
;
A
#
# COMPACT_ATOMS: atom_id res chain seq x y z
N MET A 1 42.50 -29.34 -68.89
CA MET A 1 41.36 -28.42 -69.02
C MET A 1 40.29 -28.86 -68.07
N THR A 2 40.30 -28.32 -66.84
CA THR A 2 39.35 -28.66 -65.79
C THR A 2 38.08 -27.86 -66.03
N ILE A 3 37.03 -28.53 -66.44
CA ILE A 3 35.70 -27.96 -66.62
C ILE A 3 35.19 -27.62 -65.20
N ILE A 4 35.21 -26.34 -64.81
CA ILE A 4 34.57 -25.85 -63.62
C ILE A 4 33.07 -25.94 -63.87
N SER A 5 32.40 -26.91 -63.23
CA SER A 5 30.95 -27.11 -63.36
C SER A 5 30.17 -25.85 -63.02
N PRO A 6 29.21 -25.37 -63.84
CA PRO A 6 28.40 -24.18 -63.57
C PRO A 6 27.60 -24.26 -62.26
N THR A 7 27.39 -25.46 -61.71
CA THR A 7 26.77 -25.71 -60.41
C THR A 7 27.62 -25.18 -59.25
N SER A 8 28.97 -25.11 -59.34
CA SER A 8 29.83 -24.62 -58.28
C SER A 8 29.75 -23.07 -58.16
N THR A 9 29.62 -22.36 -59.27
CA THR A 9 29.53 -20.92 -59.32
C THR A 9 28.16 -20.43 -58.78
N SER A 10 27.05 -21.08 -59.18
CA SER A 10 25.71 -20.79 -58.68
C SER A 10 25.60 -21.05 -57.18
N SER A 11 26.16 -22.13 -56.69
CA SER A 11 26.18 -22.46 -55.25
C SER A 11 27.01 -21.44 -54.45
N PHE A 12 28.13 -20.95 -55.02
CA PHE A 12 28.91 -19.90 -54.38
C PHE A 12 28.13 -18.58 -54.26
N TYR A 13 27.44 -18.13 -55.32
CA TYR A 13 26.64 -16.91 -55.27
C TYR A 13 25.45 -17.02 -54.32
N SER A 14 24.76 -18.16 -54.29
CA SER A 14 23.66 -18.33 -53.30
C SER A 14 24.17 -18.30 -51.88
N THR A 15 25.28 -18.97 -51.55
CA THR A 15 25.87 -18.95 -50.21
C THR A 15 26.34 -17.55 -49.83
N ALA A 16 26.94 -16.79 -50.76
CA ALA A 16 27.38 -15.40 -50.49
C ALA A 16 26.17 -14.44 -50.26
N ALA A 17 25.09 -14.64 -51.04
CA ALA A 17 23.85 -13.89 -50.84
C ALA A 17 23.18 -14.21 -49.49
N ASP A 18 23.14 -15.46 -49.09
CA ASP A 18 22.61 -15.88 -47.81
C ASP A 18 23.43 -15.33 -46.64
N GLN A 19 24.78 -15.30 -46.77
CA GLN A 19 25.66 -14.71 -45.77
C GLN A 19 25.44 -13.19 -45.64
N LEU A 20 25.29 -12.45 -46.79
CA LEU A 20 24.98 -11.02 -46.77
C LEU A 20 23.63 -10.75 -46.12
N ALA A 21 22.60 -11.56 -46.45
CA ALA A 21 21.29 -11.45 -45.85
C ALA A 21 21.34 -11.68 -44.32
N ALA A 22 22.11 -12.67 -43.86
CA ALA A 22 22.29 -12.96 -42.41
C ALA A 22 22.98 -11.81 -41.70
N LEU A 23 24.06 -11.24 -42.27
CA LEU A 23 24.74 -10.07 -41.70
C LEU A 23 23.81 -8.85 -41.62
N GLN A 24 22.95 -8.64 -42.63
CA GLN A 24 21.98 -7.56 -42.63
C GLN A 24 20.90 -7.74 -41.56
N GLN A 25 20.41 -8.97 -41.39
CA GLN A 25 19.46 -9.29 -40.32
C GLN A 25 20.07 -9.08 -38.94
N GLU A 26 21.31 -9.49 -38.73
CA GLU A 26 22.01 -9.27 -37.45
C GLU A 26 22.24 -7.78 -37.19
N ALA A 27 22.65 -6.97 -38.20
CA ALA A 27 22.81 -5.52 -38.08
C ALA A 27 21.47 -4.84 -37.74
N ASN A 28 20.38 -5.24 -38.37
CA ASN A 28 19.05 -4.74 -38.10
C ASN A 28 18.59 -5.12 -36.66
N ALA A 29 18.86 -6.36 -36.20
CA ALA A 29 18.54 -6.80 -34.85
C ALA A 29 19.29 -5.99 -33.79
N VAL A 30 20.60 -5.75 -33.98
CA VAL A 30 21.41 -4.93 -33.08
C VAL A 30 20.93 -3.48 -33.07
N SER A 31 20.60 -2.93 -34.25
CA SER A 31 20.04 -1.56 -34.35
C SER A 31 18.71 -1.44 -33.63
N THR A 32 17.86 -2.44 -33.73
CA THR A 32 16.58 -2.52 -33.00
C THR A 32 16.81 -2.60 -31.49
N SER A 33 17.77 -3.41 -31.04
CA SER A 33 18.13 -3.50 -29.62
C SER A 33 18.62 -2.17 -29.05
N ILE A 34 19.44 -1.43 -29.82
CA ILE A 34 19.90 -0.09 -29.43
C ILE A 34 18.72 0.88 -29.33
N SER A 35 17.82 0.85 -30.32
CA SER A 35 16.67 1.77 -30.39
C SER A 35 15.61 1.49 -29.32
N SER A 36 15.39 0.23 -28.99
CA SER A 36 14.42 -0.20 -27.95
C SER A 36 15.00 -0.17 -26.53
N GLY A 37 16.34 -0.15 -26.40
CA GLY A 37 17.03 -0.35 -25.13
C GLY A 37 16.97 -1.79 -24.60
N SER A 38 16.31 -2.71 -25.31
CA SER A 38 16.10 -4.09 -24.89
C SER A 38 17.06 -5.03 -25.61
N GLN A 39 17.67 -5.96 -24.85
CA GLN A 39 18.62 -6.93 -25.38
C GLN A 39 17.95 -7.93 -26.33
N PHE A 40 16.66 -8.21 -26.16
CA PHE A 40 15.89 -9.08 -27.01
C PHE A 40 14.49 -8.52 -27.27
N THR A 41 14.04 -8.62 -28.53
CA THR A 41 12.74 -8.11 -28.97
C THR A 41 11.64 -9.17 -28.98
N SER A 42 11.99 -10.44 -28.80
CA SER A 42 11.05 -11.55 -28.69
C SER A 42 11.54 -12.60 -27.72
N ALA A 43 10.58 -13.26 -27.06
CA ALA A 43 10.86 -14.37 -26.14
C ALA A 43 11.61 -15.56 -26.82
N ALA A 44 11.50 -15.68 -28.15
CA ALA A 44 12.18 -16.72 -28.90
C ALA A 44 13.69 -16.53 -28.96
N GLN A 45 14.19 -15.30 -28.85
CA GLN A 45 15.63 -14.99 -28.88
C GLN A 45 16.36 -15.44 -27.61
N ASN A 46 15.70 -15.33 -26.45
CA ASN A 46 16.22 -15.79 -25.16
C ASN A 46 15.04 -16.23 -24.25
N PRO A 47 14.58 -17.50 -24.37
CA PRO A 47 13.43 -17.99 -23.60
C PRO A 47 13.66 -17.96 -22.08
N ALA A 48 14.89 -18.16 -21.63
CA ALA A 48 15.25 -18.14 -20.21
C ALA A 48 15.13 -16.73 -19.63
N ALA A 49 15.74 -15.72 -20.28
CA ALA A 49 15.64 -14.33 -19.89
C ALA A 49 14.18 -13.82 -19.95
N ALA A 50 13.44 -14.18 -20.99
CA ALA A 50 12.03 -13.84 -21.12
C ALA A 50 11.15 -14.47 -20.02
N ALA A 51 11.48 -15.66 -19.55
CA ALA A 51 10.80 -16.27 -18.40
C ALA A 51 11.12 -15.54 -17.10
N GLN A 52 12.39 -15.17 -16.89
CA GLN A 52 12.84 -14.42 -15.72
C GLN A 52 12.19 -13.02 -15.68
N MET A 53 12.18 -12.29 -16.79
CA MET A 53 11.49 -11.00 -16.91
C MET A 53 10.01 -11.08 -16.56
N ARG A 54 9.30 -12.09 -17.06
CA ARG A 54 7.89 -12.29 -16.71
C ARG A 54 7.68 -12.57 -15.22
N MET A 55 8.60 -13.28 -14.57
CA MET A 55 8.54 -13.53 -13.14
C MET A 55 8.75 -12.23 -12.35
N LEU A 56 9.74 -11.41 -12.72
CA LEU A 56 10.01 -10.13 -12.10
C LEU A 56 8.81 -9.18 -12.26
N GLN A 57 8.22 -9.08 -13.46
CA GLN A 57 7.03 -8.27 -13.73
C GLN A 57 5.81 -8.74 -12.90
N LEU A 58 5.63 -10.05 -12.71
CA LEU A 58 4.58 -10.57 -11.84
C LEU A 58 4.80 -10.15 -10.39
N GLN A 59 6.05 -10.23 -9.90
CA GLN A 59 6.41 -9.79 -8.55
C GLN A 59 6.22 -8.28 -8.37
N ASP A 60 6.53 -7.46 -9.37
CA ASP A 60 6.28 -6.02 -9.31
C ASP A 60 4.80 -5.66 -9.33
N SER A 61 4.01 -6.40 -10.10
CA SER A 61 2.56 -6.25 -10.10
C SER A 61 1.98 -6.57 -8.71
N GLN A 62 2.44 -7.64 -8.07
CA GLN A 62 2.04 -8.00 -6.72
C GLN A 62 2.50 -6.95 -5.70
N ALA A 63 3.76 -6.49 -5.78
CA ALA A 63 4.29 -5.45 -4.88
C ALA A 63 3.53 -4.13 -5.01
N THR A 64 3.04 -3.80 -6.21
CA THR A 64 2.19 -2.62 -6.44
C THR A 64 0.86 -2.73 -5.68
N VAL A 65 0.21 -3.90 -5.73
CA VAL A 65 -1.04 -4.17 -4.99
C VAL A 65 -0.79 -4.13 -3.49
N ASP A 66 0.29 -4.75 -3.01
CA ASP A 66 0.65 -4.77 -1.60
C ASP A 66 0.95 -3.37 -1.07
N THR A 67 1.68 -2.56 -1.83
CA THR A 67 1.96 -1.16 -1.50
C THR A 67 0.68 -0.31 -1.45
N ALA A 68 -0.23 -0.49 -2.40
CA ALA A 68 -1.51 0.21 -2.40
C ALA A 68 -2.36 -0.17 -1.17
N SER A 69 -2.35 -1.44 -0.79
CA SER A 69 -3.04 -1.93 0.42
C SER A 69 -2.40 -1.38 1.70
N ALA A 70 -1.07 -1.34 1.78
CA ALA A 70 -0.33 -0.77 2.91
C ALA A 70 -0.63 0.73 3.06
N ASN A 71 -0.63 1.48 1.96
CA ASN A 71 -0.96 2.91 1.97
C ASN A 71 -2.42 3.15 2.42
N LYS A 72 -3.36 2.31 1.98
CA LYS A 72 -4.75 2.38 2.42
C LYS A 72 -4.88 2.10 3.93
N ALA A 73 -4.19 1.07 4.43
CA ALA A 73 -4.19 0.76 5.86
C ALA A 73 -3.60 1.92 6.69
N SER A 74 -2.47 2.49 6.25
CA SER A 74 -1.84 3.64 6.90
C SER A 74 -2.77 4.85 6.93
N ALA A 75 -3.43 5.20 5.81
CA ALA A 75 -4.36 6.32 5.76
C ALA A 75 -5.55 6.14 6.73
N ASN A 76 -6.10 4.93 6.83
CA ASN A 76 -7.19 4.63 7.74
C ASN A 76 -6.74 4.73 9.22
N LEU A 77 -5.54 4.22 9.54
CA LEU A 77 -4.98 4.29 10.88
C LEU A 77 -4.66 5.74 11.29
N GLN A 78 -4.09 6.56 10.40
CA GLN A 78 -3.85 7.99 10.64
C GLN A 78 -5.14 8.76 10.91
N LEU A 79 -6.20 8.45 10.15
CA LEU A 79 -7.51 9.04 10.40
C LEU A 79 -8.07 8.58 11.75
N ALA A 80 -7.94 7.30 12.09
CA ALA A 80 -8.33 6.78 13.40
C ALA A 80 -7.53 7.42 14.54
N ASP A 81 -6.22 7.63 14.38
CA ASP A 81 -5.38 8.32 15.37
C ASP A 81 -5.84 9.76 15.62
N SER A 82 -6.16 10.49 14.53
CA SER A 82 -6.70 11.84 14.63
C SER A 82 -8.02 11.89 15.41
N VAL A 83 -8.94 10.95 15.14
CA VAL A 83 -10.22 10.84 15.84
C VAL A 83 -10.00 10.43 17.31
N MET A 84 -9.07 9.49 17.57
CA MET A 84 -8.69 9.09 18.92
C MET A 84 -8.14 10.25 19.75
N SER A 85 -7.31 11.10 19.13
CA SER A 85 -6.79 12.31 19.78
C SER A 85 -7.92 13.26 20.18
N GLN A 86 -8.97 13.39 19.37
CA GLN A 86 -10.15 14.20 19.71
C GLN A 86 -10.95 13.56 20.85
N MET A 87 -11.19 12.22 20.80
CA MET A 87 -11.86 11.50 21.90
C MET A 87 -11.11 11.64 23.24
N ILE A 88 -9.77 11.55 23.21
CA ILE A 88 -8.94 11.74 24.41
C ILE A 88 -9.11 13.16 24.97
N ASN A 89 -9.17 14.19 24.13
CA ASN A 89 -9.42 15.56 24.55
C ASN A 89 -10.81 15.70 25.20
N ASP A 90 -11.83 15.11 24.60
CA ASP A 90 -13.21 15.13 25.14
C ASP A 90 -13.32 14.40 26.48
N ILE A 91 -12.67 13.26 26.64
CA ILE A 91 -12.58 12.53 27.90
C ILE A 91 -11.86 13.37 28.96
N ASN A 92 -10.77 14.06 28.63
CA ASN A 92 -10.07 14.95 29.54
C ASN A 92 -10.92 16.15 29.97
N GLN A 93 -11.68 16.73 29.03
CA GLN A 93 -12.65 17.79 29.35
C GLN A 93 -13.75 17.28 30.27
N ALA A 94 -14.30 16.08 29.98
CA ALA A 94 -15.28 15.43 30.86
C ALA A 94 -14.73 15.17 32.27
N ARG A 95 -13.47 14.72 32.40
CA ARG A 95 -12.79 14.57 33.69
C ARG A 95 -12.67 15.89 34.44
N THR A 96 -12.31 16.95 33.77
CA THR A 96 -12.20 18.30 34.39
C THR A 96 -13.55 18.75 34.94
N LEU A 97 -14.61 18.64 34.17
CA LEU A 97 -15.97 18.95 34.57
C LEU A 97 -16.45 18.06 35.74
N THR A 98 -16.15 16.77 35.66
CA THR A 98 -16.48 15.80 36.71
C THR A 98 -15.76 16.12 38.02
N ASN A 99 -14.49 16.51 37.95
CA ASN A 99 -13.72 16.95 39.14
C ASN A 99 -14.35 18.19 39.80
N GLN A 100 -14.82 19.14 39.00
CA GLN A 100 -15.58 20.29 39.55
C GLN A 100 -16.86 19.80 40.23
N ALA A 101 -17.64 18.92 39.63
CA ALA A 101 -18.88 18.41 40.18
C ALA A 101 -18.69 17.54 41.46
N ALA A 102 -17.52 16.94 41.63
CA ALA A 102 -17.17 16.10 42.76
C ALA A 102 -16.90 16.91 44.06
N THR A 103 -16.64 18.21 43.94
CA THR A 103 -16.36 19.06 45.11
C THR A 103 -17.63 19.29 45.94
N GLY A 104 -17.48 19.32 47.28
CA GLY A 104 -18.61 19.49 48.20
C GLY A 104 -19.24 20.91 48.18
N THR A 105 -18.58 21.89 47.59
CA THR A 105 -19.02 23.27 47.57
C THR A 105 -19.91 23.65 46.40
N VAL A 106 -20.02 22.77 45.39
CA VAL A 106 -20.83 22.98 44.18
C VAL A 106 -22.30 22.69 44.46
N SER A 107 -23.17 23.63 44.09
CA SER A 107 -24.61 23.50 44.21
C SER A 107 -25.21 22.47 43.24
N ASP A 108 -26.40 21.93 43.54
CA ASP A 108 -27.10 21.02 42.63
C ASP A 108 -27.43 21.65 41.29
N LYS A 109 -27.70 22.98 41.25
CA LYS A 109 -27.93 23.70 39.99
C LYS A 109 -26.67 23.79 39.15
N GLU A 110 -25.50 23.99 39.73
CA GLU A 110 -24.21 23.97 39.02
C GLU A 110 -23.85 22.56 38.56
N ARG A 111 -24.08 21.51 39.38
CA ARG A 111 -23.93 20.10 38.98
C ARG A 111 -24.83 19.76 37.82
N ALA A 112 -26.09 20.23 37.80
CA ALA A 112 -26.99 20.02 36.68
C ALA A 112 -26.50 20.69 35.40
N SER A 113 -25.90 21.90 35.51
CA SER A 113 -25.25 22.56 34.36
C SER A 113 -24.07 21.76 33.84
N ILE A 114 -23.21 21.24 34.74
CA ILE A 114 -22.10 20.34 34.37
C ILE A 114 -22.65 19.09 33.70
N GLY A 115 -23.73 18.48 34.23
CA GLY A 115 -24.38 17.32 33.65
C GLY A 115 -24.87 17.59 32.23
N THR A 116 -25.30 18.82 31.91
CA THR A 116 -25.69 19.21 30.55
C THR A 116 -24.48 19.27 29.62
N GLN A 117 -23.34 19.81 30.07
CA GLN A 117 -22.10 19.86 29.33
C GLN A 117 -21.55 18.44 29.06
N LEU A 118 -21.60 17.55 30.05
CA LEU A 118 -21.21 16.14 29.88
C LEU A 118 -22.11 15.42 28.87
N SER A 119 -23.42 15.74 28.81
CA SER A 119 -24.30 15.17 27.78
C SER A 119 -23.92 15.66 26.37
N GLN A 120 -23.41 16.87 26.24
CA GLN A 120 -22.90 17.35 24.95
C GLN A 120 -21.62 16.59 24.54
N ILE A 121 -20.67 16.43 25.47
CA ILE A 121 -19.47 15.62 25.25
C ILE A 121 -19.81 14.16 24.88
N GLN A 122 -20.84 13.59 25.53
CA GLN A 122 -21.33 12.25 25.15
C GLN A 122 -21.77 12.20 23.67
N THR A 123 -22.52 13.22 23.24
CA THR A 123 -22.97 13.31 21.83
C THR A 123 -21.78 13.44 20.88
N ASP A 124 -20.79 14.25 21.25
CA ASP A 124 -19.59 14.45 20.46
C ASP A 124 -18.77 13.14 20.36
N LEU A 125 -18.62 12.40 21.47
CA LEU A 125 -17.99 11.06 21.47
C LEU A 125 -18.75 10.05 20.59
N VAL A 126 -20.09 10.07 20.59
CA VAL A 126 -20.88 9.21 19.67
C VAL A 126 -20.59 9.56 18.21
N ASN A 127 -20.51 10.85 17.88
CA ASN A 127 -20.19 11.32 16.53
C ASN A 127 -18.78 10.89 16.12
N LEU A 128 -17.79 11.05 17.00
CA LEU A 128 -16.41 10.62 16.77
C LEU A 128 -16.32 9.08 16.62
N ALA A 129 -17.03 8.33 17.46
CA ALA A 129 -17.09 6.86 17.38
C ALA A 129 -17.73 6.36 16.07
N ASN A 130 -18.53 7.20 15.41
CA ASN A 130 -19.16 6.93 14.13
C ASN A 130 -18.40 7.55 12.93
N SER A 131 -17.17 8.05 13.14
CA SER A 131 -16.33 8.57 12.08
C SER A 131 -16.06 7.51 11.01
N ARG A 132 -15.89 7.95 9.75
CA ARG A 132 -15.82 7.08 8.58
C ARG A 132 -14.53 7.31 7.80
N ASP A 133 -14.08 6.27 7.12
CA ASP A 133 -13.02 6.36 6.13
C ASP A 133 -13.52 7.01 4.82
N SER A 134 -12.63 7.24 3.86
CA SER A 134 -12.94 7.80 2.55
C SER A 134 -13.92 6.97 1.72
N ASN A 135 -14.14 5.70 2.07
CA ASN A 135 -15.05 4.78 1.40
C ASN A 135 -16.42 4.68 2.12
N GLY A 136 -16.61 5.44 3.21
CA GLY A 136 -17.81 5.44 4.02
C GLY A 136 -17.93 4.28 5.01
N ASN A 137 -16.85 3.52 5.25
CA ASN A 137 -16.83 2.49 6.29
C ASN A 137 -16.55 3.12 7.65
N ALA A 138 -17.20 2.60 8.70
CA ALA A 138 -16.96 3.06 10.06
C ALA A 138 -15.53 2.71 10.51
N LEU A 139 -14.76 3.72 10.97
CA LEU A 139 -13.37 3.55 11.44
C LEU A 139 -13.26 2.59 12.62
N PHE A 140 -14.27 2.60 13.51
CA PHE A 140 -14.33 1.77 14.71
C PHE A 140 -15.38 0.66 14.60
N GLY A 141 -15.88 0.41 13.38
CA GLY A 141 -16.93 -0.55 13.12
C GLY A 141 -16.46 -1.90 12.58
N GLY A 142 -15.16 -2.23 12.62
CA GLY A 142 -14.65 -3.47 12.03
C GLY A 142 -14.77 -3.53 10.50
N GLY A 143 -14.97 -2.38 9.82
CA GLY A 143 -15.08 -2.29 8.35
C GLY A 143 -16.50 -2.38 7.82
N VAL A 144 -17.52 -2.30 8.68
CA VAL A 144 -18.93 -2.23 8.25
C VAL A 144 -19.26 -0.88 7.61
N LYS A 145 -20.13 -0.91 6.62
CA LYS A 145 -20.76 0.30 6.10
C LYS A 145 -21.89 0.70 7.04
N GLY A 146 -21.87 1.93 7.51
CA GLY A 146 -22.89 2.40 8.44
C GLY A 146 -22.28 2.96 9.72
N ASN A 147 -23.04 2.96 10.81
CA ASN A 147 -22.58 3.42 12.10
C ASN A 147 -21.93 2.26 12.87
N ALA A 148 -20.87 2.56 13.62
CA ALA A 148 -20.28 1.64 14.59
C ALA A 148 -21.12 1.58 15.86
N TYR A 149 -21.76 2.71 16.22
CA TYR A 149 -22.56 2.86 17.42
C TYR A 149 -23.94 3.45 17.11
N THR A 150 -24.96 3.00 17.82
CA THR A 150 -26.31 3.56 17.79
C THR A 150 -26.74 3.99 19.19
N GLN A 151 -27.38 5.15 19.29
CA GLN A 151 -27.97 5.58 20.54
C GLN A 151 -29.41 5.09 20.64
N ASN A 152 -29.73 4.42 21.74
CA ASN A 152 -31.04 3.90 22.06
C ASN A 152 -31.94 5.03 22.63
N ALA A 153 -33.25 4.81 22.62
CA ALA A 153 -34.24 5.76 23.14
C ALA A 153 -34.06 6.10 24.64
N ASN A 154 -33.44 5.21 25.42
CA ASN A 154 -33.11 5.41 26.81
C ASN A 154 -31.79 6.17 27.05
N GLY A 155 -31.12 6.60 25.98
CA GLY A 155 -29.85 7.34 26.02
C GLY A 155 -28.59 6.47 26.10
N THR A 156 -28.73 5.14 26.20
CA THR A 156 -27.59 4.21 26.14
C THR A 156 -27.09 4.06 24.71
N VAL A 157 -25.81 3.68 24.54
CA VAL A 157 -25.17 3.54 23.26
C VAL A 157 -24.73 2.08 23.08
N SER A 158 -25.16 1.48 21.97
CA SER A 158 -24.85 0.08 21.65
C SER A 158 -23.91 0.00 20.46
N TYR A 159 -22.87 -0.85 20.55
CA TYR A 159 -22.02 -1.20 19.44
C TYR A 159 -22.80 -2.09 18.46
N VAL A 160 -22.82 -1.70 17.19
CA VAL A 160 -23.52 -2.40 16.09
C VAL A 160 -22.56 -2.77 14.94
N GLY A 161 -21.26 -2.53 15.12
CA GLY A 161 -20.20 -2.90 14.17
C GLY A 161 -19.87 -4.39 14.23
N ASP A 162 -18.93 -4.80 13.36
CA ASP A 162 -18.34 -6.15 13.40
C ASP A 162 -17.35 -6.23 14.59
N PRO A 163 -17.39 -7.32 15.39
CA PRO A 163 -16.44 -7.50 16.49
C PRO A 163 -15.01 -7.79 16.03
N THR A 164 -14.78 -7.99 14.72
CA THR A 164 -13.47 -8.28 14.12
C THR A 164 -12.97 -7.13 13.28
N SER A 165 -11.70 -6.75 13.48
CA SER A 165 -11.06 -5.71 12.66
C SER A 165 -10.75 -6.23 11.26
N GLN A 166 -11.02 -5.42 10.23
CA GLN A 166 -10.65 -5.73 8.85
C GLN A 166 -9.13 -5.73 8.69
N THR A 167 -8.59 -6.79 8.10
CA THR A 167 -7.16 -6.91 7.79
C THR A 167 -6.90 -6.67 6.31
N LEU A 168 -5.79 -5.99 6.00
CA LEU A 168 -5.30 -5.78 4.64
C LEU A 168 -3.92 -6.43 4.48
N PRO A 169 -3.67 -7.13 3.35
CA PRO A 169 -2.34 -7.64 3.06
C PRO A 169 -1.39 -6.47 2.80
N ILE A 170 -0.20 -6.54 3.39
CA ILE A 170 0.85 -5.51 3.25
C ILE A 170 2.12 -6.04 2.62
N GLY A 171 2.06 -7.25 2.01
CA GLY A 171 3.18 -7.90 1.34
C GLY A 171 3.98 -8.84 2.21
N GLY A 172 4.81 -9.69 1.58
CA GLY A 172 5.62 -10.68 2.28
C GLY A 172 4.81 -11.75 3.03
N GLY A 173 3.56 -11.99 2.64
CA GLY A 173 2.65 -12.88 3.35
C GLY A 173 2.10 -12.30 4.65
N GLN A 174 2.32 -11.03 4.92
CA GLN A 174 1.88 -10.34 6.13
C GLN A 174 0.62 -9.51 5.89
N SER A 175 -0.16 -9.34 6.95
CA SER A 175 -1.36 -8.50 6.94
C SER A 175 -1.42 -7.64 8.20
N VAL A 176 -2.05 -6.49 8.10
CA VAL A 176 -2.28 -5.59 9.22
C VAL A 176 -3.78 -5.29 9.36
N ALA A 177 -4.26 -5.16 10.58
CA ALA A 177 -5.60 -4.64 10.82
C ALA A 177 -5.63 -3.14 10.49
N SER A 178 -6.43 -2.77 9.50
CA SER A 178 -6.58 -1.41 8.97
C SER A 178 -7.62 -0.56 9.73
N SER A 179 -8.27 -1.14 10.72
CA SER A 179 -9.26 -0.50 11.59
C SER A 179 -9.13 -1.04 13.01
N LEU A 180 -9.81 -0.40 13.96
CA LEU A 180 -10.06 -0.93 15.30
C LEU A 180 -11.55 -1.19 15.43
N THR A 181 -11.91 -2.04 16.39
CA THR A 181 -13.31 -2.19 16.78
C THR A 181 -13.67 -1.24 17.93
N GLY A 182 -14.91 -0.80 17.99
CA GLY A 182 -15.37 0.05 19.09
C GLY A 182 -15.10 -0.53 20.48
N PRO A 183 -15.34 -1.83 20.71
CA PRO A 183 -14.98 -2.49 21.96
C PRO A 183 -13.49 -2.43 22.32
N GLU A 184 -12.58 -2.50 21.36
CA GLU A 184 -11.13 -2.35 21.62
C GLU A 184 -10.75 -0.96 22.11
N VAL A 185 -11.55 0.06 21.76
CA VAL A 185 -11.25 1.47 22.02
C VAL A 185 -11.99 2.01 23.23
N LEU A 186 -13.27 1.64 23.43
CA LEU A 186 -14.18 2.32 24.33
C LEU A 186 -14.69 1.43 25.47
N ASN A 187 -14.52 0.09 25.42
CA ASN A 187 -14.93 -0.77 26.52
C ASN A 187 -13.98 -0.59 27.71
N ILE A 188 -14.60 -0.46 28.88
CA ILE A 188 -13.92 -0.22 30.15
C ILE A 188 -14.61 -0.99 31.27
N THR A 189 -14.01 -0.95 32.46
CA THR A 189 -14.65 -1.33 33.71
C THR A 189 -14.95 -0.06 34.49
N ASP A 190 -16.19 0.08 34.99
CA ASP A 190 -16.57 1.21 35.84
C ASP A 190 -15.93 1.14 37.23
N ALA A 191 -16.14 2.16 38.06
CA ALA A 191 -15.65 2.20 39.43
C ALA A 191 -16.27 1.07 40.33
N GLY A 192 -17.38 0.48 39.94
CA GLY A 192 -18.03 -0.63 40.62
C GLY A 192 -17.57 -2.01 40.15
N GLY A 193 -16.65 -2.10 39.17
CA GLY A 193 -16.16 -3.36 38.59
C GLY A 193 -17.06 -3.93 37.47
N ASN A 194 -18.03 -3.17 36.95
CA ASN A 194 -18.92 -3.63 35.89
C ASN A 194 -18.35 -3.28 34.51
N ALA A 195 -18.52 -4.19 33.58
CA ALA A 195 -18.18 -3.90 32.17
C ALA A 195 -19.16 -2.89 31.57
N THR A 196 -18.63 -1.83 30.95
CA THR A 196 -19.39 -0.77 30.31
C THR A 196 -18.56 -0.17 29.16
N ASN A 197 -19.03 0.90 28.53
CA ASN A 197 -18.24 1.71 27.64
C ASN A 197 -18.17 3.17 28.15
N VAL A 198 -17.15 3.89 27.73
CA VAL A 198 -16.92 5.30 28.15
C VAL A 198 -18.11 6.19 27.86
N ILE A 199 -18.79 5.99 26.72
CA ILE A 199 -19.90 6.82 26.26
C ILE A 199 -21.12 6.63 27.17
N ASP A 200 -21.45 5.39 27.50
CA ASP A 200 -22.56 5.06 28.41
C ASP A 200 -22.28 5.54 29.83
N ALA A 201 -21.06 5.33 30.33
CA ALA A 201 -20.64 5.79 31.63
C ALA A 201 -20.76 7.32 31.76
N LEU A 202 -20.39 8.05 30.70
CA LEU A 202 -20.53 9.51 30.66
C LEU A 202 -22.00 9.93 30.65
N GLY A 203 -22.86 9.25 29.90
CA GLY A 203 -24.31 9.50 29.89
C GLY A 203 -24.99 9.25 31.23
N ALA A 204 -24.62 8.14 31.90
CA ALA A 204 -25.12 7.82 33.25
C ALA A 204 -24.68 8.89 34.28
N LEU A 205 -23.39 9.32 34.21
CA LEU A 205 -22.87 10.40 35.04
C LEU A 205 -23.60 11.71 34.79
N ALA A 206 -23.78 12.09 33.53
CA ALA A 206 -24.52 13.30 33.16
C ALA A 206 -25.96 13.30 33.71
N THR A 207 -26.63 12.17 33.65
CA THR A 207 -27.98 11.98 34.16
C THR A 207 -28.02 12.09 35.70
N ALA A 208 -27.07 11.46 36.40
CA ALA A 208 -26.96 11.56 37.85
C ALA A 208 -26.70 13.01 38.31
N LEU A 209 -25.85 13.75 37.63
CA LEU A 209 -25.58 15.16 37.96
C LEU A 209 -26.79 16.05 37.73
N LYS A 210 -27.59 15.81 36.69
CA LYS A 210 -28.86 16.54 36.45
C LYS A 210 -29.91 16.26 37.49
N ALA A 211 -29.93 15.05 38.05
CA ALA A 211 -30.88 14.67 39.13
C ALA A 211 -30.57 15.38 40.47
N GLY A 212 -29.30 15.77 40.70
CA GLY A 212 -28.89 16.47 41.92
C GLY A 212 -28.84 15.60 43.17
N GLY A 213 -28.75 16.26 44.35
CA GLY A 213 -28.71 15.59 45.62
C GLY A 213 -27.36 14.94 45.97
N SER A 214 -27.31 14.22 47.10
CA SER A 214 -26.08 13.53 47.55
C SER A 214 -25.56 12.46 46.58
N GLN A 215 -26.45 11.86 45.81
CA GLN A 215 -26.11 10.86 44.77
C GLN A 215 -25.30 11.48 43.65
N ALA A 216 -25.55 12.75 43.30
CA ALA A 216 -24.80 13.44 42.24
C ALA A 216 -23.30 13.59 42.56
N GLN A 217 -22.99 13.92 43.82
CA GLN A 217 -21.61 14.03 44.27
C GLN A 217 -20.91 12.66 44.27
N THR A 218 -21.57 11.62 44.79
CA THR A 218 -21.06 10.24 44.81
C THR A 218 -20.83 9.75 43.38
N ALA A 219 -21.77 10.03 42.44
CA ALA A 219 -21.62 9.68 41.02
C ALA A 219 -20.44 10.40 40.39
N ALA A 220 -20.22 11.68 40.72
CA ALA A 220 -19.06 12.44 40.22
C ALA A 220 -17.74 11.79 40.72
N GLN A 221 -17.64 11.43 41.99
CA GLN A 221 -16.44 10.79 42.54
C GLN A 221 -16.16 9.43 41.86
N ALA A 222 -17.17 8.59 41.69
CA ALA A 222 -17.05 7.32 40.94
C ALA A 222 -16.71 7.56 39.46
N GLY A 223 -17.32 8.57 38.87
CA GLY A 223 -17.09 8.98 37.48
C GLY A 223 -15.63 9.34 37.17
N LEU A 224 -14.90 9.94 38.14
CA LEU A 224 -13.48 10.26 37.98
C LEU A 224 -12.64 8.99 37.71
N THR A 225 -12.89 7.91 38.46
CA THR A 225 -12.21 6.61 38.24
C THR A 225 -12.62 5.99 36.91
N THR A 226 -13.90 6.01 36.59
CA THR A 226 -14.42 5.45 35.34
C THR A 226 -13.86 6.20 34.11
N LEU A 227 -13.79 7.53 34.15
CA LEU A 227 -13.19 8.32 33.06
C LEU A 227 -11.67 8.18 32.99
N ALA A 228 -10.98 7.89 34.12
CA ALA A 228 -9.56 7.54 34.08
C ALA A 228 -9.35 6.22 33.33
N ASN A 229 -10.15 5.19 33.63
CA ASN A 229 -10.11 3.92 32.91
C ASN A 229 -10.42 4.12 31.40
N GLY A 230 -11.33 5.04 31.07
CA GLY A 230 -11.62 5.44 29.69
C GLY A 230 -10.44 6.09 28.97
N LEU A 231 -9.72 6.95 29.67
CA LEU A 231 -8.52 7.59 29.13
C LEU A 231 -7.40 6.56 28.90
N ASP A 232 -7.23 5.62 29.86
CA ASP A 232 -6.23 4.56 29.73
C ASP A 232 -6.55 3.62 28.57
N ALA A 233 -7.83 3.26 28.35
CA ALA A 233 -8.27 2.46 27.21
C ALA A 233 -7.99 3.20 25.88
N ALA A 234 -8.37 4.48 25.80
CA ALA A 234 -8.17 5.29 24.60
C ALA A 234 -6.67 5.49 24.26
N THR A 235 -5.82 5.74 25.24
CA THR A 235 -4.36 5.86 25.05
C THR A 235 -3.71 4.53 24.68
N THR A 236 -4.21 3.43 25.23
CA THR A 236 -3.75 2.08 24.82
C THR A 236 -4.12 1.81 23.36
N ALA A 237 -5.36 2.10 22.95
CA ALA A 237 -5.79 1.97 21.56
C ALA A 237 -4.94 2.84 20.62
N GLN A 238 -4.63 4.06 21.01
CA GLN A 238 -3.73 4.95 20.24
C GLN A 238 -2.32 4.36 20.12
N THR A 239 -1.79 3.75 21.17
CA THR A 239 -0.49 3.04 21.12
C THR A 239 -0.54 1.84 20.15
N VAL A 240 -1.64 1.11 20.10
CA VAL A 240 -1.84 0.01 19.14
C VAL A 240 -1.84 0.56 17.70
N ILE A 241 -2.52 1.68 17.45
CA ILE A 241 -2.50 2.35 16.14
C ILE A 241 -1.06 2.69 15.75
N GLY A 242 -0.32 3.38 16.62
CA GLY A 242 1.06 3.77 16.36
C GLY A 242 1.99 2.57 16.08
N SER A 243 1.80 1.46 16.78
CA SER A 243 2.57 0.23 16.54
C SER A 243 2.25 -0.41 15.17
N ARG A 244 0.98 -0.37 14.74
CA ARG A 244 0.57 -0.84 13.40
C ARG A 244 1.13 0.06 12.30
N GLU A 245 1.14 1.37 12.49
CA GLU A 245 1.75 2.33 11.55
C GLU A 245 3.26 2.11 11.41
N ALA A 246 3.98 1.92 12.53
CA ALA A 246 5.40 1.60 12.52
C ALA A 246 5.69 0.28 11.77
N TRP A 247 4.82 -0.71 11.94
CA TRP A 247 4.91 -1.98 11.22
C TRP A 247 4.71 -1.80 9.71
N ILE A 248 3.71 -1.02 9.30
CA ILE A 248 3.46 -0.69 7.88
C ILE A 248 4.67 0.03 7.30
N ALA A 249 5.21 1.03 8.00
CA ALA A 249 6.36 1.80 7.54
C ALA A 249 7.59 0.90 7.30
N LEU A 250 7.89 0.00 8.25
CA LEU A 250 8.98 -0.96 8.11
C LEU A 250 8.77 -1.91 6.91
N THR A 251 7.55 -2.42 6.74
CA THR A 251 7.22 -3.32 5.64
C THR A 251 7.33 -2.61 4.29
N THR A 252 6.83 -1.38 4.19
CA THR A 252 6.93 -0.55 2.97
C THR A 252 8.39 -0.22 2.63
N GLN A 253 9.23 0.04 3.62
CA GLN A 253 10.67 0.24 3.42
C GLN A 253 11.33 -1.03 2.84
N ASN A 254 11.01 -2.20 3.38
CA ASN A 254 11.52 -3.48 2.86
C ASN A 254 11.02 -3.74 1.43
N GLN A 255 9.76 -3.44 1.12
CA GLN A 255 9.20 -3.55 -0.24
C GLN A 255 9.94 -2.65 -1.22
N THR A 256 10.23 -1.40 -0.83
CA THR A 256 10.99 -0.45 -1.66
C THR A 256 12.40 -0.99 -1.96
N ALA A 257 13.09 -1.55 -0.97
CA ALA A 257 14.39 -2.17 -1.17
C ALA A 257 14.33 -3.37 -2.13
N GLN A 258 13.31 -4.22 -1.98
CA GLN A 258 13.09 -5.36 -2.89
C GLN A 258 12.74 -4.91 -4.31
N SER A 259 11.90 -3.88 -4.47
CA SER A 259 11.56 -3.32 -5.78
C SER A 259 12.81 -2.75 -6.48
N THR A 260 13.68 -2.05 -5.74
CA THR A 260 14.95 -1.56 -6.28
C THR A 260 15.87 -2.71 -6.71
N ALA A 261 15.93 -3.79 -5.93
CA ALA A 261 16.71 -4.97 -6.29
C ALA A 261 16.16 -5.65 -7.56
N ARG A 262 14.83 -5.80 -7.67
CA ARG A 262 14.19 -6.34 -8.88
C ARG A 262 14.43 -5.46 -10.09
N ALA A 263 14.27 -4.13 -9.97
CA ALA A 263 14.56 -3.21 -11.07
C ALA A 263 16.00 -3.33 -11.57
N THR A 264 16.97 -3.54 -10.65
CA THR A 264 18.36 -3.80 -11.01
C THR A 264 18.52 -5.13 -11.76
N GLU A 265 17.83 -6.18 -11.31
CA GLU A 265 17.83 -7.48 -11.97
C GLU A 265 17.16 -7.42 -13.35
N GLU A 266 16.03 -6.71 -13.49
CA GLU A 266 15.38 -6.47 -14.77
C GLU A 266 16.30 -5.78 -15.77
N SER A 267 17.01 -4.74 -15.31
CA SER A 267 18.00 -4.05 -16.13
C SER A 267 19.16 -4.98 -16.56
N GLN A 268 19.67 -5.80 -15.65
CA GLN A 268 20.74 -6.76 -15.97
C GLN A 268 20.30 -7.84 -16.99
N VAL A 269 19.06 -8.27 -16.91
CA VAL A 269 18.52 -9.34 -17.78
C VAL A 269 18.01 -8.78 -19.11
N GLY A 270 17.38 -7.59 -19.08
CA GLY A 270 16.61 -7.05 -20.20
C GLY A 270 17.30 -5.96 -21.00
N ASP A 271 18.16 -5.15 -20.38
CA ASP A 271 18.70 -3.96 -21.02
C ASP A 271 19.88 -4.26 -21.95
N THR A 272 19.92 -3.53 -23.05
CA THR A 272 21.03 -3.57 -24.00
C THR A 272 22.20 -2.72 -23.48
N ASP A 273 23.40 -3.31 -23.41
CA ASP A 273 24.63 -2.54 -23.28
C ASP A 273 24.88 -1.77 -24.61
N VAL A 274 24.43 -0.52 -24.63
CA VAL A 274 24.48 0.34 -25.81
C VAL A 274 25.91 0.48 -26.35
N SER A 275 26.94 0.50 -25.47
CA SER A 275 28.32 0.62 -25.90
C SER A 275 28.80 -0.62 -26.66
N LYS A 276 28.51 -1.81 -26.13
CA LYS A 276 28.85 -3.07 -26.82
C LYS A 276 28.02 -3.25 -28.08
N ALA A 277 26.74 -2.93 -28.05
CA ALA A 277 25.85 -3.00 -29.21
C ALA A 277 26.29 -2.06 -30.34
N ALA A 278 26.69 -0.82 -30.01
CA ALA A 278 27.20 0.12 -31.01
C ALA A 278 28.50 -0.39 -31.67
N ILE A 279 29.45 -0.92 -30.91
CA ILE A 279 30.68 -1.53 -31.43
C ILE A 279 30.31 -2.70 -32.36
N ARG A 280 29.37 -3.57 -31.93
CA ARG A 280 28.91 -4.72 -32.73
C ARG A 280 28.26 -4.26 -34.03
N LEU A 281 27.43 -3.23 -34.01
CA LEU A 281 26.79 -2.65 -35.18
C LEU A 281 27.84 -2.11 -36.18
N GLN A 282 28.88 -1.43 -35.69
CA GLN A 282 29.96 -0.92 -36.51
C GLN A 282 30.75 -2.07 -37.14
N GLN A 283 31.05 -3.13 -36.43
CA GLN A 283 31.69 -4.34 -36.96
C GLN A 283 30.87 -4.97 -38.06
N LEU A 284 29.54 -5.14 -37.84
CA LEU A 284 28.62 -5.71 -38.82
C LEU A 284 28.48 -4.86 -40.08
N THR A 285 28.39 -3.54 -39.93
CA THR A 285 28.34 -2.62 -41.10
C THR A 285 29.64 -2.64 -41.91
N THR A 286 30.81 -2.70 -41.24
CA THR A 286 32.09 -2.86 -41.90
C THR A 286 32.21 -4.19 -42.63
N ALA A 287 31.78 -5.30 -42.00
CA ALA A 287 31.76 -6.61 -42.62
C ALA A 287 30.82 -6.69 -43.82
N LEU A 288 29.62 -6.07 -43.72
CA LEU A 288 28.68 -5.93 -44.83
C LEU A 288 29.29 -5.19 -46.03
N GLN A 289 29.93 -4.02 -45.80
CA GLN A 289 30.57 -3.25 -46.85
C GLN A 289 31.73 -4.03 -47.52
N ALA A 290 32.57 -4.69 -46.72
CA ALA A 290 33.63 -5.55 -47.22
C ALA A 290 33.09 -6.70 -48.06
N SER A 291 32.08 -7.42 -47.54
CA SER A 291 31.48 -8.54 -48.23
C SER A 291 30.80 -8.12 -49.55
N GLN A 292 30.07 -7.02 -49.54
CA GLN A 292 29.49 -6.43 -50.77
C GLN A 292 30.55 -6.09 -51.79
N SER A 293 31.66 -5.48 -51.39
CA SER A 293 32.76 -5.11 -52.30
C SER A 293 33.42 -6.33 -52.92
N VAL A 294 33.64 -7.40 -52.17
CA VAL A 294 34.16 -8.70 -52.63
C VAL A 294 33.18 -9.36 -53.58
N PHE A 295 31.89 -9.37 -53.25
CA PHE A 295 30.84 -9.96 -54.10
C PHE A 295 30.76 -9.23 -55.45
N VAL A 296 30.80 -7.90 -55.51
CA VAL A 296 30.79 -7.14 -56.76
C VAL A 296 32.04 -7.43 -57.60
N ARG A 297 33.24 -7.50 -57.00
CA ARG A 297 34.48 -7.84 -57.72
C ARG A 297 34.44 -9.24 -58.32
N LEU A 298 33.95 -10.22 -57.55
CA LEU A 298 33.84 -11.63 -58.02
C LEU A 298 32.78 -11.80 -59.11
N SER A 299 31.64 -11.10 -59.00
CA SER A 299 30.59 -11.09 -60.02
C SER A 299 31.06 -10.47 -61.33
N GLY A 300 31.84 -9.40 -61.26
CA GLY A 300 32.46 -8.75 -62.43
C GLY A 300 33.46 -9.68 -63.16
N LEU A 301 34.33 -10.36 -62.41
CA LEU A 301 35.27 -11.34 -62.96
C LEU A 301 34.60 -12.54 -63.64
N SER A 302 33.49 -13.03 -63.09
CA SER A 302 32.71 -14.12 -63.66
C SER A 302 32.01 -13.73 -64.97
N LEU A 303 31.49 -12.50 -65.05
CA LEU A 303 30.83 -11.98 -66.27
C LEU A 303 31.83 -11.78 -67.44
N PHE A 304 33.04 -11.29 -67.14
CA PHE A 304 34.10 -11.15 -68.13
C PHE A 304 34.59 -12.50 -68.69
N ASN A 305 34.62 -13.57 -67.83
CA ASN A 305 34.98 -14.93 -68.31
C ASN A 305 33.88 -15.58 -69.19
N VAL A 306 32.64 -15.14 -69.08
CA VAL A 306 31.52 -15.67 -69.89
C VAL A 306 31.39 -14.96 -71.23
N ILE A 307 31.83 -13.66 -71.34
CA ILE A 307 31.76 -12.88 -72.56
C ILE A 307 33.05 -12.97 -73.38
N GLY A 308 34.14 -13.43 -72.81
CA GLY A 308 35.46 -13.53 -73.44
C GLY A 308 35.82 -14.89 -74.08
N ASN A 309 34.86 -15.80 -74.19
CA ASN A 309 34.91 -17.04 -74.92
C ASN A 309 33.82 -17.03 -75.99
#